data_a58084f46ae03a231f7c8ba8f4be2b00
#
_entry.id   a58084f46ae03a231f7c8ba8f4be2b00
#
_cell.length_a   1.000
_cell.length_b   1.000
_cell.length_c   1.000
_cell.angle_alpha   90.00
_cell.angle_beta   90.00
_cell.angle_gamma   90.00
#
_symmetry.space_group_name_H-M   'P 1'
#
loop_
_entity.id
_entity.type
_entity.pdbx_description
1 polymer ?
#
loop_
_entity_poly.entity_id
_entity_poly.type
_entity_poly.pdbx_seq_one_letter_code
_entity_poly.pdbx_strand_id
1 'polypeptide(L)'
;MTAVGDGERGQHDRQETPEHEELGRSRLTLSFARYDTLAARAEALAVRAGSSLAGDRSATPYRSVPDQVRASLGVALDHLHAFTIIVADGGAVLPFAMFTLVRSAYEATGTALWLLHPTSRDDRVLRSLKLVRDNHRQVHNLMEKSGRKDPGWDRAIAALERDRDGRKALVGVKLDHVSSVTDRLEEIAPLVPELFLTPLALWQTSSGMAHGNSSMTLLLLDREQSGPIQHGGADYNLTTSVLVVAGYFDAALDMIEAALDLWDSRNSPPELH
;
A
#
# COMPACT_ATOMS: atom_id res chain seq x y z
N MET A 1 21.40 -44.97 32.75
CA MET A 1 21.41 -44.28 31.47
C MET A 1 20.01 -44.51 30.87
N THR A 2 19.11 -43.61 31.15
CA THR A 2 17.73 -43.64 30.63
C THR A 2 17.70 -42.69 29.43
N ALA A 3 17.30 -43.20 28.27
CA ALA A 3 17.11 -42.45 27.05
C ALA A 3 16.12 -41.31 27.33
N VAL A 4 16.53 -40.09 27.08
CA VAL A 4 15.64 -38.92 27.01
C VAL A 4 14.78 -39.14 25.77
N GLY A 5 13.48 -39.36 25.98
CA GLY A 5 12.50 -39.53 24.91
C GLY A 5 12.49 -38.35 23.98
N ASP A 6 12.28 -38.61 22.69
CA ASP A 6 11.91 -37.64 21.69
C ASP A 6 10.74 -36.80 22.24
N GLY A 7 11.06 -35.54 22.61
CA GLY A 7 10.07 -34.63 23.13
C GLY A 7 8.97 -34.43 22.07
N GLU A 8 7.75 -34.65 22.46
CA GLU A 8 6.55 -34.30 21.69
C GLU A 8 6.76 -32.90 21.16
N ARG A 9 6.92 -32.76 19.85
CA ARG A 9 6.86 -31.44 19.18
C ARG A 9 5.55 -30.80 19.61
N GLY A 10 5.62 -29.58 20.09
CA GLY A 10 4.46 -28.91 20.64
C GLY A 10 3.31 -28.95 19.63
N GLN A 11 2.11 -29.28 20.07
CA GLN A 11 0.89 -29.47 19.25
C GLN A 11 0.57 -28.25 18.36
N HIS A 12 1.29 -27.14 18.51
CA HIS A 12 1.10 -25.85 17.85
C HIS A 12 2.35 -25.34 17.14
N ASP A 13 3.41 -26.15 17.01
CA ASP A 13 4.59 -25.75 16.26
C ASP A 13 4.27 -25.65 14.78
N ARG A 14 4.74 -24.58 14.15
CA ARG A 14 4.68 -24.35 12.72
C ARG A 14 6.04 -23.78 12.27
N GLN A 15 6.67 -24.44 11.35
CA GLN A 15 7.94 -24.02 10.80
C GLN A 15 7.92 -24.17 9.27
N GLU A 16 8.52 -23.22 8.58
CA GLU A 16 8.76 -23.32 7.15
C GLU A 16 9.72 -24.48 6.87
N THR A 17 9.46 -25.26 5.82
CA THR A 17 10.41 -26.29 5.39
C THR A 17 11.58 -25.67 4.64
N PRO A 18 12.78 -26.33 4.61
CA PRO A 18 13.91 -25.82 3.83
C PRO A 18 13.59 -25.60 2.35
N GLU A 19 12.78 -26.45 1.76
CA GLU A 19 12.35 -26.34 0.36
C GLU A 19 11.49 -25.10 0.13
N HIS A 20 10.58 -24.77 1.07
CA HIS A 20 9.77 -23.57 1.01
C HIS A 20 10.60 -22.31 1.24
N GLU A 21 11.58 -22.34 2.16
CA GLU A 21 12.49 -21.24 2.37
C GLU A 21 13.32 -20.94 1.11
N GLU A 22 13.87 -21.99 0.46
CA GLU A 22 14.63 -21.83 -0.78
C GLU A 22 13.77 -21.28 -1.92
N LEU A 23 12.54 -21.78 -2.06
CA LEU A 23 11.56 -21.24 -3.01
C LEU A 23 11.26 -19.76 -2.73
N GLY A 24 11.06 -19.40 -1.47
CA GLY A 24 10.81 -18.01 -1.06
C GLY A 24 12.00 -17.10 -1.38
N ARG A 25 13.24 -17.53 -1.11
CA ARG A 25 14.46 -16.78 -1.45
C ARG A 25 14.63 -16.60 -2.95
N SER A 26 14.43 -17.65 -3.74
CA SER A 26 14.47 -17.59 -5.20
C SER A 26 13.43 -16.62 -5.75
N ARG A 27 12.21 -16.66 -5.21
CA ARG A 27 11.12 -15.77 -5.57
C ARG A 27 11.46 -14.31 -5.24
N LEU A 28 11.98 -14.01 -4.05
CA LEU A 28 12.40 -12.66 -3.66
C LEU A 28 13.49 -12.11 -4.60
N THR A 29 14.45 -12.95 -5.01
CA THR A 29 15.49 -12.53 -5.96
C THR A 29 14.90 -12.05 -7.29
N LEU A 30 13.92 -12.77 -7.83
CA LEU A 30 13.20 -12.37 -9.05
C LEU A 30 12.36 -11.11 -8.82
N SER A 31 11.71 -11.02 -7.66
CA SER A 31 10.85 -9.90 -7.30
C SER A 31 11.65 -8.60 -7.11
N PHE A 32 12.89 -8.67 -6.60
CA PHE A 32 13.76 -7.49 -6.49
C PHE A 32 14.16 -6.95 -7.86
N ALA A 33 14.48 -7.81 -8.83
CA ALA A 33 14.73 -7.38 -10.21
C ALA A 33 13.49 -6.76 -10.87
N ARG A 34 12.29 -7.31 -10.57
CA ARG A 34 11.03 -6.72 -11.00
C ARG A 34 10.77 -5.36 -10.34
N TYR A 35 11.05 -5.24 -9.03
CA TYR A 35 10.98 -3.98 -8.31
C TYR A 35 11.81 -2.90 -8.99
N ASP A 36 13.08 -3.17 -9.34
CA ASP A 36 13.96 -2.21 -10.01
C ASP A 36 13.36 -1.73 -11.34
N THR A 37 12.77 -2.65 -12.10
CA THR A 37 12.10 -2.33 -13.37
C THR A 37 10.89 -1.42 -13.17
N LEU A 38 10.04 -1.72 -12.17
CA LEU A 38 8.84 -0.93 -11.86
C LEU A 38 9.21 0.44 -11.27
N ALA A 39 10.24 0.51 -10.44
CA ALA A 39 10.77 1.75 -9.89
C ALA A 39 11.27 2.68 -11.00
N ALA A 40 12.08 2.18 -11.93
CA ALA A 40 12.55 2.93 -13.09
C ALA A 40 11.39 3.42 -13.97
N ARG A 41 10.36 2.58 -14.17
CA ARG A 41 9.14 2.97 -14.91
C ARG A 41 8.39 4.10 -14.20
N ALA A 42 8.27 4.04 -12.87
CA ALA A 42 7.61 5.06 -12.08
C ALA A 42 8.38 6.40 -12.06
N GLU A 43 9.70 6.37 -12.03
CA GLU A 43 10.55 7.57 -12.13
C GLU A 43 10.39 8.28 -13.48
N ALA A 44 10.18 7.52 -14.55
CA ALA A 44 10.00 8.03 -15.91
C ALA A 44 8.59 8.61 -16.17
N LEU A 45 7.67 8.56 -15.21
CA LEU A 45 6.30 9.03 -15.40
C LEU A 45 6.24 10.52 -15.72
N ALA A 46 5.74 10.85 -16.92
CA ALA A 46 5.51 12.21 -17.38
C ALA A 46 4.10 12.32 -17.99
N VAL A 47 3.42 13.42 -17.78
CA VAL A 47 2.10 13.67 -18.36
C VAL A 47 2.22 14.13 -19.79
N ARG A 48 1.65 13.37 -20.73
CA ARG A 48 1.65 13.68 -22.17
C ARG A 48 0.60 14.74 -22.49
N ALA A 49 0.94 15.70 -23.34
CA ALA A 49 -0.02 16.69 -23.84
C ALA A 49 -1.19 15.99 -24.58
N GLY A 50 -2.41 16.50 -24.41
CA GLY A 50 -3.62 15.95 -25.02
C GLY A 50 -4.17 14.70 -24.32
N SER A 51 -3.46 14.12 -23.36
CA SER A 51 -3.93 12.96 -22.60
C SER A 51 -5.06 13.31 -21.62
N SER A 52 -5.73 12.27 -21.10
CA SER A 52 -6.71 12.43 -20.03
C SER A 52 -6.07 13.04 -18.78
N LEU A 53 -4.85 12.60 -18.41
CA LEU A 53 -4.09 13.12 -17.27
C LEU A 53 -3.69 14.58 -17.46
N ALA A 54 -3.41 15.03 -18.68
CA ALA A 54 -3.17 16.46 -18.94
C ALA A 54 -4.41 17.30 -18.65
N GLY A 55 -5.59 16.80 -19.01
CA GLY A 55 -6.85 17.43 -18.67
C GLY A 55 -7.15 17.43 -17.17
N ASP A 56 -6.82 16.35 -16.47
CA ASP A 56 -6.94 16.26 -15.01
C ASP A 56 -6.00 17.27 -14.31
N ARG A 57 -4.75 17.40 -14.78
CA ARG A 57 -3.79 18.38 -14.29
C ARG A 57 -4.32 19.81 -14.44
N SER A 58 -4.87 20.14 -15.61
CA SER A 58 -5.46 21.46 -15.86
C SER A 58 -6.68 21.76 -14.98
N ALA A 59 -7.44 20.73 -14.62
CA ALA A 59 -8.62 20.86 -13.76
C ALA A 59 -8.29 20.94 -12.25
N THR A 60 -7.09 20.57 -11.84
CA THR A 60 -6.66 20.58 -10.44
C THR A 60 -5.27 21.25 -10.29
N PRO A 61 -5.10 22.52 -10.68
CA PRO A 61 -3.79 23.18 -10.72
C PRO A 61 -3.14 23.35 -9.35
N TYR A 62 -3.94 23.41 -8.28
CA TYR A 62 -3.41 23.54 -6.92
C TYR A 62 -2.68 22.28 -6.44
N ARG A 63 -3.24 21.10 -6.68
CA ARG A 63 -2.67 19.79 -6.36
C ARG A 63 -3.17 18.78 -7.39
N SER A 64 -2.40 18.59 -8.43
CA SER A 64 -2.89 17.86 -9.60
C SER A 64 -3.09 16.36 -9.32
N VAL A 65 -4.10 15.77 -9.96
CA VAL A 65 -4.36 14.32 -9.90
C VAL A 65 -3.09 13.52 -10.24
N PRO A 66 -2.40 13.77 -11.38
CA PRO A 66 -1.20 13.00 -11.70
C PRO A 66 -0.06 13.18 -10.69
N ASP A 67 0.09 14.36 -10.07
CA ASP A 67 1.14 14.55 -9.07
C ASP A 67 0.84 13.80 -7.77
N GLN A 68 -0.44 13.68 -7.37
CA GLN A 68 -0.85 12.87 -6.24
C GLN A 68 -0.61 11.37 -6.50
N VAL A 69 -0.92 10.89 -7.71
CA VAL A 69 -0.65 9.50 -8.11
C VAL A 69 0.85 9.19 -8.05
N ARG A 70 1.70 10.08 -8.61
CA ARG A 70 3.16 9.93 -8.55
C ARG A 70 3.67 9.93 -7.11
N ALA A 71 3.16 10.82 -6.26
CA ALA A 71 3.53 10.86 -4.84
C ALA A 71 3.13 9.55 -4.12
N SER A 72 1.95 9.02 -4.38
CA SER A 72 1.50 7.75 -3.79
C SER A 72 2.35 6.57 -4.25
N LEU A 73 2.68 6.48 -5.55
CA LEU A 73 3.59 5.46 -6.07
C LEU A 73 5.01 5.61 -5.48
N GLY A 74 5.51 6.85 -5.32
CA GLY A 74 6.79 7.12 -4.67
C GLY A 74 6.82 6.60 -3.23
N VAL A 75 5.76 6.82 -2.46
CA VAL A 75 5.63 6.27 -1.08
C VAL A 75 5.64 4.75 -1.09
N ALA A 76 4.89 4.12 -1.99
CA ALA A 76 4.86 2.66 -2.09
C ALA A 76 6.24 2.08 -2.41
N LEU A 77 6.92 2.66 -3.39
CA LEU A 77 8.25 2.22 -3.81
C LEU A 77 9.32 2.45 -2.73
N ASP A 78 9.25 3.54 -1.98
CA ASP A 78 10.16 3.81 -0.86
C ASP A 78 10.05 2.72 0.23
N HIS A 79 8.84 2.32 0.59
CA HIS A 79 8.63 1.22 1.53
C HIS A 79 9.13 -0.13 1.00
N LEU A 80 8.93 -0.42 -0.29
CA LEU A 80 9.45 -1.66 -0.89
C LEU A 80 10.96 -1.61 -1.06
N HIS A 81 11.56 -0.44 -1.28
CA HIS A 81 13.01 -0.25 -1.27
C HIS A 81 13.61 -0.57 0.10
N ALA A 82 13.02 -0.06 1.17
CA ALA A 82 13.43 -0.38 2.53
C ALA A 82 13.33 -1.90 2.80
N PHE A 83 12.28 -2.56 2.31
CA PHE A 83 12.15 -4.01 2.37
C PHE A 83 13.31 -4.71 1.64
N THR A 84 13.63 -4.28 0.42
CA THR A 84 14.74 -4.85 -0.38
C THR A 84 16.06 -4.71 0.34
N ILE A 85 16.41 -3.54 0.90
CA ILE A 85 17.63 -3.30 1.66
C ILE A 85 17.72 -4.25 2.86
N ILE A 86 16.66 -4.40 3.64
CA ILE A 86 16.66 -5.26 4.82
C ILE A 86 16.94 -6.72 4.44
N VAL A 87 16.32 -7.20 3.37
CA VAL A 87 16.40 -8.60 2.98
C VAL A 87 17.65 -8.88 2.14
N ALA A 88 17.91 -8.09 1.08
CA ALA A 88 19.00 -8.36 0.16
C ALA A 88 20.37 -7.96 0.76
N ASP A 89 20.48 -6.78 1.36
CA ASP A 89 21.74 -6.28 1.88
C ASP A 89 21.94 -6.68 3.35
N GLY A 90 20.87 -6.66 4.14
CA GLY A 90 20.90 -7.01 5.56
C GLY A 90 20.80 -8.50 5.86
N GLY A 91 20.37 -9.32 4.89
CA GLY A 91 20.18 -10.77 5.05
C GLY A 91 19.10 -11.15 6.08
N ALA A 92 18.22 -10.21 6.47
CA ALA A 92 17.27 -10.39 7.54
C ALA A 92 15.82 -10.38 7.02
N VAL A 93 14.99 -11.31 7.53
CA VAL A 93 13.54 -11.31 7.32
C VAL A 93 12.88 -11.09 8.69
N LEU A 94 12.44 -9.84 8.92
CA LEU A 94 11.92 -9.43 10.22
C LEU A 94 10.42 -9.70 10.31
N PRO A 95 9.93 -10.46 11.32
CA PRO A 95 8.57 -11.00 11.33
C PRO A 95 7.45 -9.95 11.33
N PHE A 96 7.68 -8.77 11.85
CA PHE A 96 6.66 -7.70 11.90
C PHE A 96 6.94 -6.55 10.94
N ALA A 97 8.23 -6.19 10.79
CA ALA A 97 8.61 -5.04 9.96
C ALA A 97 8.28 -5.26 8.48
N MET A 98 8.47 -6.48 7.96
CA MET A 98 8.15 -6.81 6.57
C MET A 98 6.68 -6.52 6.26
N PHE A 99 5.75 -6.95 7.12
CA PHE A 99 4.32 -6.70 6.94
C PHE A 99 3.96 -5.21 7.09
N THR A 100 4.65 -4.45 7.94
CA THR A 100 4.46 -3.00 8.06
C THR A 100 4.84 -2.28 6.78
N LEU A 101 5.93 -2.67 6.14
CA LEU A 101 6.41 -2.08 4.89
C LEU A 101 5.44 -2.37 3.73
N VAL A 102 5.06 -3.64 3.52
CA VAL A 102 4.12 -3.98 2.44
C VAL A 102 2.72 -3.41 2.68
N ARG A 103 2.26 -3.32 3.94
CA ARG A 103 1.01 -2.65 4.28
C ARG A 103 0.97 -1.22 3.78
N SER A 104 2.05 -0.48 4.02
CA SER A 104 2.17 0.91 3.57
C SER A 104 2.18 1.02 2.05
N ALA A 105 2.84 0.07 1.37
CA ALA A 105 2.84 -0.01 -0.08
C ALA A 105 1.43 -0.30 -0.63
N TYR A 106 0.66 -1.23 -0.04
CA TYR A 106 -0.73 -1.51 -0.44
C TYR A 106 -1.63 -0.29 -0.32
N GLU A 107 -1.54 0.43 0.80
CA GLU A 107 -2.36 1.62 1.06
C GLU A 107 -2.05 2.74 0.07
N ALA A 108 -0.77 2.98 -0.17
CA ALA A 108 -0.32 4.02 -1.09
C ALA A 108 -0.67 3.69 -2.55
N THR A 109 -0.40 2.46 -3.01
CA THR A 109 -0.73 2.02 -4.36
C THR A 109 -2.24 1.93 -4.57
N GLY A 110 -2.99 1.45 -3.56
CA GLY A 110 -4.44 1.44 -3.59
C GLY A 110 -5.02 2.84 -3.75
N THR A 111 -4.40 3.85 -3.14
CA THR A 111 -4.78 5.26 -3.33
C THR A 111 -4.49 5.75 -4.75
N ALA A 112 -3.35 5.38 -5.33
CA ALA A 112 -3.02 5.72 -6.72
C ALA A 112 -4.00 5.10 -7.72
N LEU A 113 -4.30 3.80 -7.58
CA LEU A 113 -5.29 3.09 -8.36
C LEU A 113 -6.69 3.72 -8.23
N TRP A 114 -7.12 4.01 -7.01
CA TRP A 114 -8.41 4.62 -6.73
C TRP A 114 -8.56 6.02 -7.37
N LEU A 115 -7.51 6.82 -7.40
CA LEU A 115 -7.51 8.12 -8.09
C LEU A 115 -7.64 7.95 -9.61
N LEU A 116 -6.98 6.96 -10.20
CA LEU A 116 -6.96 6.71 -11.65
C LEU A 116 -8.17 5.93 -12.16
N HIS A 117 -8.83 5.13 -11.29
CA HIS A 117 -9.87 4.18 -11.66
C HIS A 117 -11.04 4.80 -12.43
N PRO A 118 -11.67 5.92 -11.99
CA PRO A 118 -12.82 6.44 -12.69
C PRO A 118 -12.52 6.79 -14.15
N THR A 119 -13.43 6.42 -15.04
CA THR A 119 -13.36 6.83 -16.46
C THR A 119 -13.69 8.31 -16.62
N SER A 120 -14.59 8.85 -15.80
CA SER A 120 -14.98 10.25 -15.75
C SER A 120 -13.87 11.12 -15.17
N ARG A 121 -13.52 12.21 -15.87
CA ARG A 121 -12.60 13.23 -15.35
C ARG A 121 -13.14 13.89 -14.10
N ASP A 122 -14.44 14.19 -14.07
CA ASP A 122 -15.04 14.88 -12.94
C ASP A 122 -14.94 14.05 -11.65
N ASP A 123 -15.10 12.73 -11.76
CA ASP A 123 -14.93 11.82 -10.61
C ASP A 123 -13.49 11.76 -10.14
N ARG A 124 -12.50 11.68 -11.05
CA ARG A 124 -11.07 11.70 -10.67
C ARG A 124 -10.70 13.03 -10.01
N VAL A 125 -11.17 14.14 -10.56
CA VAL A 125 -10.99 15.48 -9.97
C VAL A 125 -11.61 15.55 -8.58
N LEU A 126 -12.86 15.11 -8.43
CA LEU A 126 -13.55 15.11 -7.13
C LEU A 126 -12.82 14.28 -6.08
N ARG A 127 -12.36 13.08 -6.44
CA ARG A 127 -11.56 12.22 -5.55
C ARG A 127 -10.28 12.90 -5.10
N SER A 128 -9.58 13.50 -6.04
CA SER A 128 -8.35 14.26 -5.80
C SER A 128 -8.58 15.42 -4.83
N LEU A 129 -9.59 16.25 -5.07
CA LEU A 129 -9.91 17.39 -4.20
C LEU A 129 -10.29 16.96 -2.79
N LYS A 130 -11.07 15.89 -2.65
CA LYS A 130 -11.43 15.32 -1.34
C LYS A 130 -10.21 14.81 -0.59
N LEU A 131 -9.31 14.09 -1.26
CA LEU A 131 -8.08 13.58 -0.65
C LEU A 131 -7.17 14.71 -0.19
N VAL A 132 -6.96 15.73 -1.01
CA VAL A 132 -6.15 16.90 -0.62
C VAL A 132 -6.76 17.64 0.56
N ARG A 133 -8.09 17.84 0.55
CA ARG A 133 -8.77 18.46 1.67
C ARG A 133 -8.60 17.67 2.97
N ASP A 134 -8.71 16.34 2.90
CA ASP A 134 -8.52 15.47 4.07
C ASP A 134 -7.09 15.58 4.61
N ASN A 135 -6.09 15.58 3.74
CA ASN A 135 -4.69 15.76 4.14
C ASN A 135 -4.48 17.12 4.84
N HIS A 136 -5.04 18.20 4.30
CA HIS A 136 -4.99 19.52 4.96
C HIS A 136 -5.72 19.50 6.31
N ARG A 137 -6.89 18.84 6.39
CA ARG A 137 -7.65 18.70 7.64
C ARG A 137 -6.82 17.97 8.71
N GLN A 138 -6.08 16.92 8.35
CA GLN A 138 -5.21 16.21 9.30
C GLN A 138 -4.11 17.14 9.86
N VAL A 139 -3.47 17.94 8.99
CA VAL A 139 -2.46 18.93 9.42
C VAL A 139 -3.10 20.01 10.29
N HIS A 140 -4.25 20.53 9.90
CA HIS A 140 -5.00 21.53 10.66
C HIS A 140 -5.33 21.02 12.07
N ASN A 141 -5.89 19.81 12.17
CA ASN A 141 -6.20 19.18 13.47
C ASN A 141 -4.95 18.95 14.33
N LEU A 142 -3.81 18.59 13.71
CA LEU A 142 -2.55 18.43 14.41
C LEU A 142 -2.07 19.77 15.01
N MET A 143 -2.14 20.84 14.21
CA MET A 143 -1.77 22.19 14.67
C MET A 143 -2.66 22.65 15.82
N GLU A 144 -3.99 22.48 15.72
CA GLU A 144 -4.93 22.83 16.79
C GLU A 144 -4.63 22.06 18.09
N LYS A 145 -4.46 20.72 18.01
CA LYS A 145 -4.10 19.88 19.16
C LYS A 145 -2.76 20.26 19.78
N SER A 146 -1.85 20.85 18.99
CA SER A 146 -0.56 21.37 19.46
C SER A 146 -0.63 22.82 19.95
N GLY A 147 -1.83 23.42 20.07
CA GLY A 147 -2.03 24.81 20.46
C GLY A 147 -1.51 25.84 19.45
N ARG A 148 -1.33 25.43 18.18
CA ARG A 148 -0.82 26.27 17.09
C ARG A 148 -1.94 26.59 16.11
N LYS A 149 -1.84 27.76 15.46
CA LYS A 149 -2.71 28.11 14.33
C LYS A 149 -2.16 27.52 13.04
N ASP A 150 -3.05 27.09 12.15
CA ASP A 150 -2.70 26.73 10.77
C ASP A 150 -2.96 27.94 9.85
N PRO A 151 -1.96 28.74 9.50
CA PRO A 151 -2.14 29.94 8.67
C PRO A 151 -2.42 29.61 7.21
N GLY A 152 -2.24 28.35 6.82
CA GLY A 152 -2.44 27.88 5.46
C GLY A 152 -3.83 27.34 5.15
N TRP A 153 -4.62 27.02 6.20
CA TRP A 153 -5.89 26.30 6.06
C TRP A 153 -6.89 27.02 5.13
N ASP A 154 -7.25 28.26 5.44
CA ASP A 154 -8.24 28.99 4.66
C ASP A 154 -7.83 29.16 3.19
N ARG A 155 -6.54 29.42 2.95
CA ARG A 155 -5.99 29.54 1.59
C ARG A 155 -6.05 28.22 0.83
N ALA A 156 -5.75 27.10 1.50
CA ALA A 156 -5.82 25.77 0.90
C ALA A 156 -7.26 25.41 0.54
N ILE A 157 -8.21 25.63 1.45
CA ILE A 157 -9.63 25.36 1.20
C ILE A 157 -10.16 26.23 0.06
N ALA A 158 -9.86 27.52 0.05
CA ALA A 158 -10.28 28.42 -1.04
C ALA A 158 -9.69 28.01 -2.40
N ALA A 159 -8.47 27.45 -2.44
CA ALA A 159 -7.87 26.93 -3.67
C ALA A 159 -8.63 25.68 -4.16
N LEU A 160 -8.95 24.75 -3.27
CA LEU A 160 -9.71 23.54 -3.61
C LEU A 160 -11.12 23.83 -4.09
N GLU A 161 -11.77 24.83 -3.48
CA GLU A 161 -13.12 25.28 -3.90
C GLU A 161 -13.09 25.93 -5.28
N ARG A 162 -12.07 26.74 -5.60
CA ARG A 162 -11.88 27.30 -6.95
C ARG A 162 -11.69 26.19 -8.00
N ASP A 163 -10.85 25.18 -7.70
CA ASP A 163 -10.62 24.06 -8.61
C ASP A 163 -11.91 23.24 -8.82
N ARG A 164 -12.70 23.02 -7.75
CA ARG A 164 -14.03 22.39 -7.81
C ARG A 164 -14.98 23.19 -8.71
N ASP A 165 -15.14 24.49 -8.44
CA ASP A 165 -16.12 25.35 -9.10
C ASP A 165 -15.71 25.70 -10.55
N GLY A 166 -14.45 25.50 -10.91
CA GLY A 166 -13.98 25.50 -12.29
C GLY A 166 -14.56 24.37 -13.16
N ARG A 167 -15.22 23.38 -12.54
CA ARG A 167 -15.90 22.26 -13.21
C ARG A 167 -17.41 22.35 -12.99
N LYS A 168 -18.17 22.64 -14.07
CA LYS A 168 -19.65 22.84 -13.99
C LYS A 168 -20.37 21.69 -13.24
N ALA A 169 -19.93 20.46 -13.45
CA ALA A 169 -20.52 19.28 -12.81
C ALA A 169 -20.21 19.18 -11.30
N LEU A 170 -19.20 19.90 -10.80
CA LEU A 170 -18.75 19.83 -9.41
C LEU A 170 -19.10 21.07 -8.58
N VAL A 171 -19.70 22.10 -9.18
CA VAL A 171 -20.08 23.33 -8.47
C VAL A 171 -20.93 23.00 -7.23
N GLY A 172 -20.47 23.45 -6.06
CA GLY A 172 -21.16 23.25 -4.79
C GLY A 172 -21.10 21.82 -4.22
N VAL A 173 -20.44 20.87 -4.88
CA VAL A 173 -20.25 19.51 -4.34
C VAL A 173 -19.40 19.56 -3.08
N LYS A 174 -19.84 18.91 -2.00
CA LYS A 174 -19.10 18.86 -0.73
C LYS A 174 -17.80 18.05 -0.86
N LEU A 175 -16.72 18.56 -0.28
CA LEU A 175 -15.40 17.93 -0.28
C LEU A 175 -15.04 17.27 1.06
N ASP A 176 -15.94 17.24 2.03
CA ASP A 176 -15.70 16.88 3.43
C ASP A 176 -15.53 15.37 3.69
N HIS A 177 -15.93 14.53 2.74
CA HIS A 177 -15.79 13.08 2.85
C HIS A 177 -14.88 12.48 1.77
N VAL A 178 -13.80 11.85 2.22
CA VAL A 178 -12.98 10.95 1.39
C VAL A 178 -13.28 9.50 1.75
N SER A 179 -13.27 8.61 0.78
CA SER A 179 -13.42 7.17 1.02
C SER A 179 -12.34 6.66 1.97
N SER A 180 -12.69 5.76 2.89
CA SER A 180 -11.73 5.11 3.78
C SER A 180 -10.70 4.28 2.99
N VAL A 181 -9.61 3.87 3.64
CA VAL A 181 -8.63 2.96 3.02
C VAL A 181 -9.30 1.64 2.63
N THR A 182 -10.17 1.11 3.49
CA THR A 182 -10.91 -0.13 3.23
C THR A 182 -11.80 -0.01 2.00
N ASP A 183 -12.62 1.04 1.91
CA ASP A 183 -13.49 1.27 0.75
C ASP A 183 -12.70 1.40 -0.56
N ARG A 184 -11.54 2.10 -0.50
CA ARG A 184 -10.67 2.26 -1.67
C ARG A 184 -10.11 0.92 -2.13
N LEU A 185 -9.62 0.09 -1.20
CA LEU A 185 -9.04 -1.22 -1.52
C LEU A 185 -10.08 -2.22 -2.02
N GLU A 186 -11.31 -2.16 -1.52
CA GLU A 186 -12.44 -2.93 -2.07
C GLU A 186 -12.78 -2.50 -3.50
N GLU A 187 -12.87 -1.18 -3.73
CA GLU A 187 -13.24 -0.64 -5.04
C GLU A 187 -12.22 -0.98 -6.13
N ILE A 188 -10.92 -1.03 -5.79
CA ILE A 188 -9.87 -1.31 -6.80
C ILE A 188 -9.59 -2.80 -6.99
N ALA A 189 -10.18 -3.69 -6.20
CA ALA A 189 -9.91 -5.12 -6.27
C ALA A 189 -10.09 -5.72 -7.69
N PRO A 190 -11.09 -5.31 -8.51
CA PRO A 190 -11.22 -5.80 -9.88
C PRO A 190 -10.09 -5.41 -10.82
N LEU A 191 -9.23 -4.45 -10.46
CA LEU A 191 -8.09 -4.02 -11.26
C LEU A 191 -6.87 -4.93 -11.10
N VAL A 192 -6.87 -5.80 -10.09
CA VAL A 192 -5.76 -6.71 -9.75
C VAL A 192 -6.29 -8.12 -9.43
N PRO A 193 -6.93 -8.80 -10.38
CA PRO A 193 -7.67 -10.04 -10.14
C PRO A 193 -6.77 -11.26 -9.81
N GLU A 194 -5.50 -11.23 -10.19
CA GLU A 194 -4.57 -12.36 -10.06
C GLU A 194 -3.95 -12.50 -8.66
N LEU A 195 -4.29 -11.62 -7.72
CA LEU A 195 -3.74 -11.67 -6.36
C LEU A 195 -4.26 -12.90 -5.60
N PHE A 196 -3.38 -13.53 -4.81
CA PHE A 196 -3.74 -14.70 -3.95
C PHE A 196 -4.72 -14.34 -2.81
N LEU A 197 -4.79 -13.05 -2.45
CA LEU A 197 -5.79 -12.45 -1.57
C LEU A 197 -6.23 -11.12 -2.16
N THR A 198 -7.43 -10.67 -1.83
CA THR A 198 -7.88 -9.33 -2.26
C THR A 198 -6.99 -8.23 -1.68
N PRO A 199 -6.86 -7.06 -2.34
CA PRO A 199 -6.09 -5.92 -1.81
C PRO A 199 -6.47 -5.54 -0.38
N LEU A 200 -7.76 -5.59 -0.05
CA LEU A 200 -8.23 -5.35 1.31
C LEU A 200 -7.73 -6.41 2.29
N ALA A 201 -7.80 -7.70 1.94
CA ALA A 201 -7.35 -8.79 2.82
C ALA A 201 -5.83 -8.73 3.05
N LEU A 202 -5.04 -8.42 2.01
CA LEU A 202 -3.59 -8.18 2.12
C LEU A 202 -3.27 -7.03 3.07
N TRP A 203 -3.99 -5.92 2.95
CA TRP A 203 -3.82 -4.77 3.84
C TRP A 203 -4.28 -5.08 5.27
N GLN A 204 -5.41 -5.75 5.46
CA GLN A 204 -5.93 -6.10 6.80
C GLN A 204 -5.00 -7.04 7.55
N THR A 205 -4.52 -8.10 6.90
CA THR A 205 -3.58 -9.05 7.53
C THR A 205 -2.27 -8.36 7.89
N SER A 206 -1.70 -7.57 6.97
CA SER A 206 -0.49 -6.79 7.22
C SER A 206 -0.69 -5.72 8.31
N SER A 207 -1.88 -5.09 8.37
CA SER A 207 -2.24 -4.13 9.41
C SER A 207 -2.35 -4.81 10.78
N GLY A 208 -2.96 -6.00 10.85
CA GLY A 208 -3.00 -6.79 12.07
C GLY A 208 -1.60 -7.11 12.59
N MET A 209 -0.68 -7.47 11.71
CA MET A 209 0.73 -7.70 12.05
C MET A 209 1.41 -6.42 12.56
N ALA A 210 1.24 -5.30 11.87
CA ALA A 210 1.82 -4.01 12.26
C ALA A 210 1.34 -3.52 13.63
N HIS A 211 0.13 -3.88 14.04
CA HIS A 211 -0.46 -3.55 15.33
C HIS A 211 -0.29 -4.63 16.41
N GLY A 212 0.46 -5.69 16.15
CA GLY A 212 0.70 -6.77 17.11
C GLY A 212 -0.55 -7.58 17.47
N ASN A 213 -1.51 -7.72 16.53
CA ASN A 213 -2.70 -8.54 16.73
C ASN A 213 -2.30 -10.00 16.89
N SER A 214 -2.53 -10.57 18.09
CA SER A 214 -2.11 -11.94 18.42
C SER A 214 -2.69 -13.01 17.49
N SER A 215 -3.95 -12.84 17.05
CA SER A 215 -4.58 -13.78 16.12
C SER A 215 -3.91 -13.75 14.74
N MET A 216 -3.54 -12.56 14.23
CA MET A 216 -2.82 -12.44 12.98
C MET A 216 -1.37 -12.94 13.10
N THR A 217 -0.72 -12.70 14.24
CA THR A 217 0.59 -13.26 14.57
C THR A 217 0.56 -14.79 14.49
N LEU A 218 -0.42 -15.44 15.15
CA LEU A 218 -0.57 -16.88 15.12
C LEU A 218 -0.99 -17.43 13.74
N LEU A 219 -1.66 -16.63 12.93
CA LEU A 219 -2.06 -17.02 11.57
C LEU A 219 -0.88 -17.00 10.60
N LEU A 220 -0.01 -15.98 10.66
CA LEU A 220 0.98 -15.69 9.63
C LEU A 220 2.40 -16.13 10.01
N LEU A 221 2.78 -16.08 11.30
CA LEU A 221 4.14 -16.40 11.70
C LEU A 221 4.35 -17.90 11.96
N ASP A 222 5.54 -18.33 11.66
CA ASP A 222 6.06 -19.59 12.16
C ASP A 222 6.40 -19.48 13.64
N ARG A 223 6.28 -20.58 14.35
CA ARG A 223 6.46 -20.61 15.80
C ARG A 223 7.02 -21.93 16.28
N GLU A 224 7.88 -21.84 17.26
CA GLU A 224 8.45 -22.95 17.98
C GLU A 224 8.25 -22.73 19.48
N GLN A 225 7.67 -23.70 20.16
CA GLN A 225 7.47 -23.61 21.60
C GLN A 225 8.81 -23.56 22.33
N SER A 226 9.07 -22.52 23.10
CA SER A 226 10.34 -22.26 23.82
C SER A 226 10.29 -22.59 25.31
N GLY A 227 9.09 -22.88 25.84
CA GLY A 227 8.90 -23.17 27.27
C GLY A 227 7.76 -24.15 27.54
N PRO A 228 7.61 -24.63 28.79
CA PRO A 228 6.52 -25.52 29.17
C PRO A 228 5.17 -24.79 29.13
N ILE A 229 4.09 -25.53 28.86
CA ILE A 229 2.73 -24.99 28.98
C ILE A 229 2.45 -24.71 30.46
N GLN A 230 2.15 -23.44 30.78
CA GLN A 230 1.78 -23.01 32.11
C GLN A 230 0.52 -22.14 32.07
N HIS A 231 -0.38 -22.37 33.00
CA HIS A 231 -1.64 -21.59 33.12
C HIS A 231 -2.47 -21.50 31.82
N GLY A 232 -2.37 -22.52 30.95
CA GLY A 232 -3.09 -22.58 29.67
C GLY A 232 -2.43 -21.79 28.52
N GLY A 233 -1.17 -21.36 28.69
CA GLY A 233 -0.35 -20.70 27.67
C GLY A 233 1.05 -21.28 27.59
N ALA A 234 1.74 -21.02 26.48
CA ALA A 234 3.15 -21.38 26.27
C ALA A 234 3.90 -20.20 25.63
N ASP A 235 5.19 -20.13 25.91
CA ASP A 235 6.09 -19.17 25.24
C ASP A 235 6.51 -19.73 23.89
N TYR A 236 6.58 -18.87 22.87
CA TYR A 236 6.98 -19.23 21.53
C TYR A 236 8.10 -18.32 21.01
N ASN A 237 9.07 -18.89 20.35
CA ASN A 237 9.93 -18.17 19.41
C ASN A 237 9.18 -17.97 18.10
N LEU A 238 9.08 -16.73 17.67
CA LEU A 238 8.35 -16.35 16.46
C LEU A 238 9.34 -16.01 15.35
N THR A 239 9.12 -16.63 14.19
CA THR A 239 9.84 -16.33 12.95
C THR A 239 8.83 -16.10 11.83
N THR A 240 9.27 -15.71 10.66
CA THR A 240 8.38 -15.57 9.52
C THR A 240 8.83 -16.45 8.37
N SER A 241 7.87 -17.06 7.68
CA SER A 241 8.11 -17.78 6.44
C SER A 241 8.60 -16.83 5.36
N VAL A 242 9.74 -17.13 4.75
CA VAL A 242 10.31 -16.38 3.63
C VAL A 242 9.38 -16.45 2.43
N LEU A 243 8.75 -17.60 2.19
CA LEU A 243 7.82 -17.79 1.09
C LEU A 243 6.55 -16.94 1.26
N VAL A 244 6.01 -16.86 2.48
CA VAL A 244 4.86 -15.99 2.78
C VAL A 244 5.21 -14.53 2.53
N VAL A 245 6.32 -14.08 3.06
CA VAL A 245 6.79 -12.69 2.90
C VAL A 245 7.04 -12.36 1.42
N ALA A 246 7.63 -13.29 0.65
CA ALA A 246 7.79 -13.15 -0.79
C ALA A 246 6.44 -12.97 -1.50
N GLY A 247 5.42 -13.75 -1.14
CA GLY A 247 4.08 -13.60 -1.70
C GLY A 247 3.45 -12.22 -1.43
N TYR A 248 3.63 -11.69 -0.21
CA TYR A 248 3.17 -10.34 0.11
C TYR A 248 3.94 -9.25 -0.65
N PHE A 249 5.24 -9.42 -0.82
CA PHE A 249 6.03 -8.48 -1.62
C PHE A 249 5.60 -8.49 -3.09
N ASP A 250 5.42 -9.66 -3.70
CA ASP A 250 4.95 -9.81 -5.08
C ASP A 250 3.58 -9.18 -5.29
N ALA A 251 2.65 -9.39 -4.36
CA ALA A 251 1.32 -8.78 -4.45
C ALA A 251 1.38 -7.24 -4.44
N ALA A 252 2.35 -6.65 -3.72
CA ALA A 252 2.57 -5.20 -3.78
C ALA A 252 3.12 -4.76 -5.14
N LEU A 253 4.00 -5.55 -5.76
CA LEU A 253 4.49 -5.29 -7.12
C LEU A 253 3.37 -5.41 -8.17
N ASP A 254 2.49 -6.41 -8.04
CA ASP A 254 1.33 -6.59 -8.92
C ASP A 254 0.41 -5.36 -8.88
N MET A 255 0.15 -4.83 -7.68
CA MET A 255 -0.64 -3.60 -7.52
C MET A 255 0.05 -2.38 -8.14
N ILE A 256 1.37 -2.24 -7.97
CA ILE A 256 2.15 -1.13 -8.57
C ILE A 256 2.11 -1.24 -10.09
N GLU A 257 2.31 -2.42 -10.66
CA GLU A 257 2.23 -2.63 -12.10
C GLU A 257 0.87 -2.26 -12.65
N ALA A 258 -0.22 -2.72 -12.02
CA ALA A 258 -1.58 -2.33 -12.39
C ALA A 258 -1.80 -0.81 -12.35
N ALA A 259 -1.22 -0.12 -11.36
CA ALA A 259 -1.31 1.33 -11.28
C ALA A 259 -0.53 2.04 -12.41
N LEU A 260 0.64 1.51 -12.78
CA LEU A 260 1.44 2.02 -13.89
C LEU A 260 0.76 1.77 -15.24
N ASP A 261 0.13 0.62 -15.43
CA ASP A 261 -0.64 0.29 -16.64
C ASP A 261 -1.87 1.19 -16.78
N LEU A 262 -2.56 1.44 -15.68
CA LEU A 262 -3.70 2.35 -15.66
C LEU A 262 -3.27 3.80 -15.91
N TRP A 263 -2.09 4.22 -15.38
CA TRP A 263 -1.49 5.51 -15.72
C TRP A 263 -1.24 5.61 -17.22
N ASP A 264 -0.60 4.63 -17.84
CA ASP A 264 -0.30 4.65 -19.27
C ASP A 264 -1.56 4.70 -20.13
N SER A 265 -2.59 3.95 -19.74
CA SER A 265 -3.91 4.03 -20.37
C SER A 265 -4.52 5.44 -20.31
N ARG A 266 -4.47 6.10 -19.14
CA ARG A 266 -4.98 7.47 -18.96
C ARG A 266 -4.08 8.54 -19.59
N ASN A 267 -2.81 8.23 -19.81
CA ASN A 267 -1.78 9.10 -20.37
C ASN A 267 -1.67 9.00 -21.90
N SER A 268 -2.36 8.05 -22.51
CA SER A 268 -2.46 7.94 -23.96
C SER A 268 -3.40 9.04 -24.49
N PRO A 269 -2.99 9.79 -25.53
CA PRO A 269 -3.91 10.67 -26.23
C PRO A 269 -5.08 9.88 -26.83
N PRO A 270 -6.30 10.43 -26.94
CA PRO A 270 -7.38 9.78 -27.65
C PRO A 270 -6.95 9.51 -29.09
N GLU A 271 -7.24 8.31 -29.58
CA GLU A 271 -7.05 8.01 -31.01
C GLU A 271 -7.94 8.96 -31.83
N LEU A 272 -7.32 9.68 -32.74
CA LEU A 272 -8.03 10.53 -33.72
C LEU A 272 -8.66 9.58 -34.75
N HIS A 273 -9.94 9.27 -34.58
CA HIS A 273 -10.77 8.57 -35.57
C HIS A 273 -11.32 9.53 -36.61
#